data_c5906aa287584156e7ab02bb84acaa48
#
_entry.id   c5906aa287584156e7ab02bb84acaa48
#
_cell.length_a   1.000
_cell.length_b   1.000
_cell.length_c   1.000
_cell.angle_alpha   90.00
_cell.angle_beta   90.00
_cell.angle_gamma   90.00
#
_symmetry.space_group_name_H-M   'P 1'
#
loop_
_entity.id
_entity.type
_entity.pdbx_description
1 polymer ?
#
loop_
_entity_poly.entity_id
_entity_poly.type
_entity_poly.pdbx_seq_one_letter_code
_entity_poly.pdbx_strand_id
1 'polypeptide(L)'
;VLLRETLNSAIQHLTAANVPSPRMNAELLLMFTLDCDRAHLYGHPERELTAEEQSRYDDALAQRSRGIPAQYITGHQEFWGMDFIVSPAVLIPRPETEHVIETVLECVGRSCPERSRIGPSPATLRMVDVGTGSGSIALALAKELPQAEIHATEISKAALEIARANAARHQLQHRVHFHQSDLLSGIEKHAFDFVISNPPYVGESEEDTVQLEVRKYEPRDAVFAGPTGLEVIERLIPQAREALKSGGWLVMEISGTIADQVQELLTDWQDVQITNDLQSIPRVVVARRP
;
A
#
# COMPACT_ATOMS: atom_id res chain seq x y z
N VAL A 1 -19.82 6.88 31.49
CA VAL A 1 -20.77 6.65 30.38
C VAL A 1 -20.59 5.22 29.87
N LEU A 2 -21.70 4.53 29.57
CA LEU A 2 -21.64 3.15 29.09
C LEU A 2 -21.04 3.08 27.69
N LEU A 3 -20.26 2.03 27.43
CA LEU A 3 -19.59 1.81 26.11
C LEU A 3 -20.57 1.89 24.94
N ARG A 4 -21.75 1.24 25.05
CA ARG A 4 -22.79 1.31 23.99
C ARG A 4 -23.32 2.73 23.75
N GLU A 5 -23.42 3.55 24.79
CA GLU A 5 -23.91 4.93 24.71
C GLU A 5 -22.86 5.81 24.04
N THR A 6 -21.59 5.64 24.46
CA THR A 6 -20.43 6.31 23.86
C THR A 6 -20.33 5.99 22.37
N LEU A 7 -20.42 4.70 21.98
CA LEU A 7 -20.36 4.29 20.58
C LEU A 7 -21.52 4.88 19.75
N ASN A 8 -22.75 4.85 20.27
CA ASN A 8 -23.91 5.40 19.57
C ASN A 8 -23.79 6.93 19.40
N SER A 9 -23.34 7.64 20.42
CA SER A 9 -23.08 9.08 20.35
C SER A 9 -22.01 9.41 19.31
N ALA A 10 -20.93 8.65 19.28
CA ALA A 10 -19.86 8.80 18.31
C ALA A 10 -20.32 8.57 16.87
N ILE A 11 -21.16 7.56 16.62
CA ILE A 11 -21.74 7.31 15.30
C ILE A 11 -22.57 8.51 14.84
N GLN A 12 -23.42 9.06 15.73
CA GLN A 12 -24.22 10.25 15.43
C GLN A 12 -23.33 11.47 15.13
N HIS A 13 -22.28 11.66 15.95
CA HIS A 13 -21.33 12.77 15.78
C HIS A 13 -20.60 12.70 14.42
N LEU A 14 -20.05 11.53 14.06
CA LEU A 14 -19.38 11.34 12.78
C LEU A 14 -20.34 11.40 11.58
N THR A 15 -21.61 10.96 11.77
CA THR A 15 -22.66 11.12 10.74
C THR A 15 -22.95 12.60 10.48
N ALA A 16 -23.11 13.38 11.53
CA ALA A 16 -23.35 14.83 11.43
C ALA A 16 -22.15 15.58 10.79
N ALA A 17 -20.93 15.05 10.98
CA ALA A 17 -19.71 15.56 10.35
C ALA A 17 -19.49 15.06 8.91
N ASN A 18 -20.44 14.31 8.32
CA ASN A 18 -20.36 13.69 6.99
C ASN A 18 -19.13 12.79 6.79
N VAL A 19 -18.67 12.13 7.84
CA VAL A 19 -17.56 11.16 7.74
C VAL A 19 -18.07 9.90 7.03
N PRO A 20 -17.38 9.39 6.00
CA PRO A 20 -17.73 8.13 5.34
C PRO A 20 -17.72 6.96 6.34
N SER A 21 -18.67 6.03 6.22
CA SER A 21 -18.76 4.85 7.09
C SER A 21 -18.66 5.17 8.58
N PRO A 22 -19.52 6.04 9.14
CA PRO A 22 -19.36 6.59 10.49
C PRO A 22 -19.32 5.52 11.58
N ARG A 23 -20.11 4.44 11.46
CA ARG A 23 -20.07 3.31 12.39
C ARG A 23 -18.70 2.64 12.42
N MET A 24 -18.14 2.32 11.24
CA MET A 24 -16.84 1.65 11.14
C MET A 24 -15.73 2.50 11.74
N ASN A 25 -15.75 3.82 11.48
CA ASN A 25 -14.78 4.75 12.05
C ASN A 25 -14.94 4.86 13.59
N ALA A 26 -16.17 4.98 14.09
CA ALA A 26 -16.42 5.04 15.53
C ALA A 26 -15.94 3.76 16.26
N GLU A 27 -16.23 2.57 15.69
CA GLU A 27 -15.76 1.29 16.24
C GLU A 27 -14.23 1.19 16.22
N LEU A 28 -13.59 1.52 15.09
CA LEU A 28 -12.14 1.46 14.95
C LEU A 28 -11.42 2.36 15.97
N LEU A 29 -11.86 3.60 16.10
CA LEU A 29 -11.27 4.54 17.05
C LEU A 29 -11.51 4.12 18.50
N LEU A 30 -12.66 3.53 18.79
CA LEU A 30 -12.96 3.05 20.13
C LEU A 30 -12.14 1.79 20.49
N MET A 31 -12.01 0.84 19.56
CA MET A 31 -11.12 -0.32 19.72
C MET A 31 -9.68 0.11 19.97
N PHE A 32 -9.18 1.09 19.20
CA PHE A 32 -7.86 1.67 19.40
C PHE A 32 -7.71 2.32 20.79
N THR A 33 -8.69 3.11 21.20
CA THR A 33 -8.68 3.80 22.51
C THR A 33 -8.64 2.83 23.67
N LEU A 34 -9.37 1.72 23.56
CA LEU A 34 -9.52 0.72 24.62
C LEU A 34 -8.52 -0.44 24.53
N ASP A 35 -7.68 -0.45 23.50
CA ASP A 35 -6.77 -1.55 23.17
C ASP A 35 -7.49 -2.91 23.18
N CYS A 36 -8.59 -3.01 22.42
CA CYS A 36 -9.44 -4.19 22.39
C CYS A 36 -9.94 -4.50 20.96
N ASP A 37 -10.47 -5.70 20.78
CA ASP A 37 -11.07 -6.13 19.53
C ASP A 37 -12.57 -5.83 19.45
N ARG A 38 -13.14 -6.09 18.28
CA ARG A 38 -14.59 -5.90 18.03
C ARG A 38 -15.45 -6.84 18.89
N ALA A 39 -14.97 -8.05 19.18
CA ALA A 39 -15.70 -9.01 20.03
C ALA A 39 -15.84 -8.46 21.46
N HIS A 40 -14.80 -7.83 21.99
CA HIS A 40 -14.84 -7.16 23.29
C HIS A 40 -15.83 -5.99 23.31
N LEU A 41 -15.84 -5.13 22.27
CA LEU A 41 -16.80 -4.02 22.18
C LEU A 41 -18.26 -4.48 22.30
N TYR A 42 -18.61 -5.54 21.60
CA TYR A 42 -20.00 -6.05 21.57
C TYR A 42 -20.30 -7.03 22.70
N GLY A 43 -19.29 -7.64 23.30
CA GLY A 43 -19.43 -8.53 24.45
C GLY A 43 -19.62 -7.81 25.78
N HIS A 44 -19.24 -6.52 25.87
CA HIS A 44 -19.27 -5.75 27.13
C HIS A 44 -19.94 -4.37 26.95
N PRO A 45 -21.17 -4.32 26.41
CA PRO A 45 -21.85 -3.06 26.10
C PRO A 45 -22.17 -2.20 27.34
N GLU A 46 -22.20 -2.83 28.55
CA GLU A 46 -22.42 -2.19 29.83
C GLU A 46 -21.14 -1.69 30.51
N ARG A 47 -19.95 -1.95 29.94
CA ARG A 47 -18.70 -1.43 30.48
C ARG A 47 -18.74 0.11 30.53
N GLU A 48 -18.29 0.68 31.62
CA GLU A 48 -18.09 2.12 31.71
C GLU A 48 -16.66 2.51 31.26
N LEU A 49 -16.54 3.58 30.48
CA LEU A 49 -15.26 4.18 30.15
C LEU A 49 -14.74 4.99 31.33
N THR A 50 -13.44 4.91 31.59
CA THR A 50 -12.77 5.84 32.48
C THR A 50 -12.76 7.25 31.89
N ALA A 51 -12.53 8.26 32.71
CA ALA A 51 -12.42 9.65 32.23
C ALA A 51 -11.26 9.84 31.23
N GLU A 52 -10.16 9.10 31.41
CA GLU A 52 -9.01 9.13 30.49
C GLU A 52 -9.34 8.47 29.15
N GLU A 53 -9.98 7.30 29.16
CA GLU A 53 -10.44 6.61 27.93
C GLU A 53 -11.42 7.49 27.16
N GLN A 54 -12.38 8.10 27.86
CA GLN A 54 -13.36 9.01 27.25
C GLN A 54 -12.64 10.20 26.58
N SER A 55 -11.71 10.85 27.29
CA SER A 55 -10.96 11.99 26.74
C SER A 55 -10.16 11.61 25.50
N ARG A 56 -9.43 10.48 25.52
CA ARG A 56 -8.67 9.99 24.35
C ARG A 56 -9.60 9.68 23.17
N TYR A 57 -10.77 9.10 23.44
CA TYR A 57 -11.74 8.81 22.38
C TYR A 57 -12.33 10.08 21.79
N ASP A 58 -12.70 11.07 22.63
CA ASP A 58 -13.23 12.35 22.18
C ASP A 58 -12.20 13.12 21.32
N ASP A 59 -10.92 13.07 21.68
CA ASP A 59 -9.83 13.65 20.88
C ASP A 59 -9.70 12.96 19.52
N ALA A 60 -9.80 11.63 19.47
CA ALA A 60 -9.75 10.85 18.23
C ALA A 60 -10.97 11.17 17.34
N LEU A 61 -12.16 11.27 17.89
CA LEU A 61 -13.39 11.66 17.18
C LEU A 61 -13.28 13.10 16.62
N ALA A 62 -12.75 14.03 17.42
CA ALA A 62 -12.53 15.40 16.98
C ALA A 62 -11.55 15.50 15.82
N GLN A 63 -10.49 14.70 15.81
CA GLN A 63 -9.57 14.59 14.69
C GLN A 63 -10.26 14.01 13.45
N ARG A 64 -11.00 12.90 13.60
CA ARG A 64 -11.72 12.25 12.50
C ARG A 64 -12.77 13.16 11.89
N SER A 65 -13.51 13.91 12.70
CA SER A 65 -14.52 14.89 12.25
C SER A 65 -13.93 16.04 11.43
N ARG A 66 -12.64 16.35 11.60
CA ARG A 66 -11.89 17.30 10.76
C ARG A 66 -11.41 16.69 9.45
N GLY A 67 -11.68 15.39 9.21
CA GLY A 67 -11.34 14.67 8.00
C GLY A 67 -9.98 13.97 8.05
N ILE A 68 -9.27 13.95 9.20
CA ILE A 68 -8.01 13.19 9.31
C ILE A 68 -8.34 11.69 9.15
N PRO A 69 -7.65 10.95 8.27
CA PRO A 69 -7.85 9.51 8.12
C PRO A 69 -7.74 8.76 9.44
N ALA A 70 -8.63 7.81 9.68
CA ALA A 70 -8.63 7.04 10.93
C ALA A 70 -7.29 6.31 11.13
N GLN A 71 -6.66 5.86 10.05
CA GLN A 71 -5.36 5.21 10.08
C GLN A 71 -4.23 6.13 10.57
N TYR A 72 -4.29 7.43 10.25
CA TYR A 72 -3.31 8.38 10.80
C TYR A 72 -3.58 8.74 12.26
N ILE A 73 -4.84 8.65 12.70
CA ILE A 73 -5.20 8.83 14.12
C ILE A 73 -4.72 7.64 14.95
N THR A 74 -4.92 6.43 14.45
CA THR A 74 -4.48 5.20 15.12
C THR A 74 -2.99 4.91 14.92
N GLY A 75 -2.40 5.44 13.85
CA GLY A 75 -1.01 5.15 13.45
C GLY A 75 -0.84 3.80 12.75
N HIS A 76 -1.93 3.10 12.41
CA HIS A 76 -1.91 1.72 11.95
C HIS A 76 -2.83 1.46 10.76
N GLN A 77 -2.39 0.56 9.86
CA GLN A 77 -3.17 0.00 8.75
C GLN A 77 -2.83 -1.48 8.58
N GLU A 78 -3.84 -2.31 8.52
CA GLU A 78 -3.69 -3.72 8.14
C GLU A 78 -3.54 -3.81 6.61
N PHE A 79 -2.58 -4.63 6.14
CA PHE A 79 -2.36 -4.95 4.73
C PHE A 79 -1.68 -6.32 4.63
N TRP A 80 -2.20 -7.20 3.81
CA TRP A 80 -1.68 -8.58 3.61
C TRP A 80 -1.53 -9.38 4.93
N GLY A 81 -2.49 -9.25 5.85
CA GLY A 81 -2.42 -9.89 7.16
C GLY A 81 -1.26 -9.42 8.04
N MET A 82 -0.75 -8.22 7.80
CA MET A 82 0.32 -7.55 8.55
C MET A 82 -0.14 -6.17 9.02
N ASP A 83 0.25 -5.78 10.24
CA ASP A 83 -0.09 -4.47 10.80
C ASP A 83 1.04 -3.46 10.54
N PHE A 84 0.79 -2.49 9.67
CA PHE A 84 1.74 -1.46 9.26
C PHE A 84 1.58 -0.18 10.05
N ILE A 85 2.71 0.38 10.52
CA ILE A 85 2.79 1.75 11.00
C ILE A 85 2.58 2.67 9.79
N VAL A 86 1.67 3.63 9.94
CA VAL A 86 1.42 4.68 8.95
C VAL A 86 1.40 6.06 9.59
N SER A 87 1.74 7.06 8.82
CA SER A 87 1.72 8.48 9.22
C SER A 87 1.53 9.34 7.97
N PRO A 88 1.34 10.66 8.08
CA PRO A 88 1.26 11.55 6.93
C PRO A 88 2.50 11.57 6.01
N ALA A 89 3.55 10.83 6.36
CA ALA A 89 4.75 10.66 5.52
C ALA A 89 4.58 9.59 4.43
N VAL A 90 3.56 8.74 4.49
CA VAL A 90 3.34 7.61 3.57
C VAL A 90 1.89 7.52 3.12
N LEU A 91 1.68 7.04 1.90
CA LEU A 91 0.34 6.61 1.45
C LEU A 91 -0.16 5.49 2.37
N ILE A 92 -1.41 5.55 2.78
CA ILE A 92 -2.05 4.45 3.53
C ILE A 92 -2.19 3.26 2.57
N PRO A 93 -1.64 2.07 2.89
CA PRO A 93 -1.79 0.88 2.06
C PRO A 93 -3.25 0.59 1.73
N ARG A 94 -3.55 0.33 0.45
CA ARG A 94 -4.90 0.07 -0.04
C ARG A 94 -5.13 -1.42 -0.26
N PRO A 95 -6.34 -1.94 0.02
CA PRO A 95 -6.65 -3.34 -0.26
C PRO A 95 -6.44 -3.73 -1.73
N GLU A 96 -6.69 -2.81 -2.67
CA GLU A 96 -6.50 -3.03 -4.09
C GLU A 96 -5.05 -3.31 -4.46
N THR A 97 -4.10 -2.78 -3.70
CA THR A 97 -2.65 -3.03 -3.90
C THR A 97 -2.26 -4.48 -3.60
N GLU A 98 -3.08 -5.24 -2.87
CA GLU A 98 -2.85 -6.67 -2.64
C GLU A 98 -2.86 -7.47 -3.96
N HIS A 99 -3.60 -7.02 -4.99
CA HIS A 99 -3.56 -7.63 -6.32
C HIS A 99 -2.18 -7.55 -6.99
N VAL A 100 -1.35 -6.58 -6.63
CA VAL A 100 0.06 -6.52 -7.10
C VAL A 100 0.83 -7.71 -6.55
N ILE A 101 0.65 -8.02 -5.26
CA ILE A 101 1.33 -9.16 -4.62
C ILE A 101 0.85 -10.46 -5.20
N GLU A 102 -0.47 -10.65 -5.35
CA GLU A 102 -1.07 -11.84 -5.98
C GLU A 102 -0.49 -12.06 -7.38
N THR A 103 -0.43 -11.01 -8.20
CA THR A 103 0.14 -11.06 -9.56
C THR A 103 1.62 -11.44 -9.56
N VAL A 104 2.42 -10.89 -8.65
CA VAL A 104 3.85 -11.27 -8.52
C VAL A 104 3.97 -12.75 -8.16
N LEU A 105 3.19 -13.25 -7.19
CA LEU A 105 3.23 -14.65 -6.76
C LEU A 105 2.80 -15.59 -7.89
N GLU A 106 1.81 -15.23 -8.69
CA GLU A 106 1.42 -15.98 -9.89
C GLU A 106 2.54 -16.02 -10.93
N CYS A 107 3.19 -14.90 -11.22
CA CYS A 107 4.31 -14.84 -12.16
C CYS A 107 5.50 -15.68 -11.67
N VAL A 108 5.79 -15.67 -10.37
CA VAL A 108 6.80 -16.55 -9.75
C VAL A 108 6.44 -18.02 -9.98
N GLY A 109 5.18 -18.41 -9.79
CA GLY A 109 4.68 -19.76 -10.04
C GLY A 109 4.83 -20.18 -11.51
N ARG A 110 4.57 -19.29 -12.46
CA ARG A 110 4.73 -19.54 -13.90
C ARG A 110 6.20 -19.64 -14.31
N SER A 111 7.06 -18.82 -13.74
CA SER A 111 8.50 -18.76 -14.06
C SER A 111 9.29 -19.91 -13.44
N CYS A 112 8.78 -20.53 -12.37
CA CYS A 112 9.44 -21.59 -11.62
C CYS A 112 8.45 -22.72 -11.29
N PRO A 113 7.93 -23.49 -12.30
CA PRO A 113 6.94 -24.54 -12.06
C PRO A 113 7.44 -25.69 -11.15
N GLU A 114 8.76 -25.79 -10.93
CA GLU A 114 9.36 -26.78 -10.03
C GLU A 114 9.32 -26.37 -8.54
N ARG A 115 8.96 -25.14 -8.21
CA ARG A 115 8.83 -24.69 -6.81
C ARG A 115 7.65 -25.33 -6.07
N SER A 116 6.72 -25.95 -6.77
CA SER A 116 5.68 -26.79 -6.17
C SER A 116 6.20 -28.19 -5.76
N ARG A 117 7.46 -28.53 -6.06
CA ARG A 117 8.12 -29.77 -5.64
C ARG A 117 9.45 -29.44 -4.97
N ILE A 118 9.54 -29.76 -3.69
CA ILE A 118 10.70 -29.58 -2.80
C ILE A 118 11.99 -30.08 -3.47
N GLY A 119 12.86 -29.15 -3.88
CA GLY A 119 14.20 -29.42 -4.41
C GLY A 119 15.09 -28.18 -4.29
N PRO A 120 16.44 -28.29 -4.20
CA PRO A 120 17.32 -27.13 -4.09
C PRO A 120 17.19 -26.25 -5.34
N SER A 121 16.77 -25.00 -5.11
CA SER A 121 16.46 -24.02 -6.14
C SER A 121 17.71 -23.49 -6.85
N PRO A 122 17.68 -23.30 -8.18
CA PRO A 122 18.62 -22.43 -8.86
C PRO A 122 18.32 -20.97 -8.50
N ALA A 123 19.32 -20.14 -8.50
CA ALA A 123 19.36 -18.68 -8.34
C ALA A 123 18.24 -18.00 -7.47
N THR A 124 18.65 -17.29 -6.44
CA THR A 124 17.78 -16.43 -5.63
C THR A 124 17.10 -15.40 -6.52
N LEU A 125 15.76 -15.31 -6.48
CA LEU A 125 15.02 -14.25 -7.18
C LEU A 125 15.40 -12.88 -6.58
N ARG A 126 15.71 -11.92 -7.43
CA ARG A 126 15.95 -10.53 -7.02
C ARG A 126 14.78 -9.67 -7.47
N MET A 127 14.20 -8.95 -6.54
CA MET A 127 13.03 -8.11 -6.75
C MET A 127 13.28 -6.71 -6.24
N VAL A 128 12.70 -5.70 -6.88
CA VAL A 128 12.73 -4.32 -6.40
C VAL A 128 11.33 -3.71 -6.41
N ASP A 129 10.92 -3.21 -5.23
CA ASP A 129 9.70 -2.43 -5.01
C ASP A 129 10.04 -0.95 -5.15
N VAL A 130 9.43 -0.26 -6.12
CA VAL A 130 9.72 1.14 -6.47
C VAL A 130 8.67 2.07 -5.93
N GLY A 131 9.08 3.07 -5.14
CA GLY A 131 8.15 3.91 -4.40
C GLY A 131 7.52 3.17 -3.24
N THR A 132 8.36 2.51 -2.42
CA THR A 132 7.89 1.54 -1.42
C THR A 132 6.98 2.13 -0.33
N GLY A 133 7.01 3.45 -0.11
CA GLY A 133 6.18 4.15 0.86
C GLY A 133 6.35 3.59 2.27
N SER A 134 5.30 2.97 2.81
CA SER A 134 5.33 2.30 4.13
C SER A 134 6.10 0.97 4.13
N GLY A 135 6.54 0.48 2.96
CA GLY A 135 7.16 -0.82 2.80
C GLY A 135 6.18 -1.97 2.60
N SER A 136 4.90 -1.69 2.39
CA SER A 136 3.83 -2.70 2.38
C SER A 136 4.04 -3.81 1.35
N ILE A 137 4.35 -3.48 0.10
CA ILE A 137 4.62 -4.45 -0.96
C ILE A 137 5.91 -5.22 -0.68
N ALA A 138 7.02 -4.49 -0.43
CA ALA A 138 8.32 -5.11 -0.19
C ALA A 138 8.30 -6.10 0.99
N LEU A 139 7.65 -5.73 2.11
CA LEU A 139 7.60 -6.58 3.30
C LEU A 139 6.65 -7.76 3.15
N ALA A 140 5.52 -7.58 2.46
CA ALA A 140 4.62 -8.68 2.12
C ALA A 140 5.33 -9.71 1.24
N LEU A 141 6.05 -9.28 0.19
CA LEU A 141 6.84 -10.17 -0.66
C LEU A 141 7.99 -10.84 0.10
N ALA A 142 8.67 -10.13 1.01
CA ALA A 142 9.71 -10.71 1.84
C ALA A 142 9.19 -11.82 2.78
N LYS A 143 7.95 -11.70 3.25
CA LYS A 143 7.25 -12.70 4.05
C LYS A 143 6.85 -13.92 3.21
N GLU A 144 6.24 -13.70 2.03
CA GLU A 144 5.75 -14.78 1.16
C GLU A 144 6.88 -15.54 0.44
N LEU A 145 8.00 -14.85 0.15
CA LEU A 145 9.12 -15.39 -0.61
C LEU A 145 10.42 -15.39 0.22
N PRO A 146 10.55 -16.28 1.20
CA PRO A 146 11.66 -16.25 2.15
C PRO A 146 13.05 -16.44 1.52
N GLN A 147 13.14 -16.91 0.28
CA GLN A 147 14.39 -17.08 -0.45
C GLN A 147 14.70 -15.94 -1.44
N ALA A 148 13.76 -14.98 -1.64
CA ALA A 148 13.99 -13.86 -2.54
C ALA A 148 14.87 -12.79 -1.87
N GLU A 149 15.68 -12.10 -2.66
CA GLU A 149 16.39 -10.88 -2.29
C GLU A 149 15.50 -9.69 -2.66
N ILE A 150 15.04 -8.96 -1.66
CA ILE A 150 14.10 -7.85 -1.86
C ILE A 150 14.83 -6.52 -1.69
N HIS A 151 14.75 -5.67 -2.71
CA HIS A 151 15.16 -4.27 -2.66
C HIS A 151 13.91 -3.39 -2.62
N ALA A 152 14.04 -2.21 -2.05
CA ALA A 152 12.97 -1.21 -2.02
C ALA A 152 13.58 0.18 -2.23
N THR A 153 13.03 0.94 -3.18
CA THR A 153 13.45 2.31 -3.44
C THR A 153 12.36 3.30 -3.04
N GLU A 154 12.77 4.45 -2.52
CA GLU A 154 11.84 5.51 -2.12
C GLU A 154 12.59 6.86 -2.17
N ILE A 155 11.95 7.89 -2.68
CA ILE A 155 12.53 9.23 -2.76
C ILE A 155 12.45 9.97 -1.42
N SER A 156 11.37 9.75 -0.67
CA SER A 156 11.11 10.38 0.62
C SER A 156 11.89 9.69 1.75
N LYS A 157 12.81 10.43 2.37
CA LYS A 157 13.51 9.94 3.55
C LYS A 157 12.56 9.62 4.71
N ALA A 158 11.52 10.42 4.91
CA ALA A 158 10.54 10.20 5.96
C ALA A 158 9.73 8.91 5.71
N ALA A 159 9.36 8.62 4.47
CA ALA A 159 8.72 7.36 4.11
C ALA A 159 9.64 6.15 4.34
N LEU A 160 10.93 6.25 3.98
CA LEU A 160 11.91 5.20 4.27
C LEU A 160 12.08 4.92 5.76
N GLU A 161 11.99 5.93 6.61
CA GLU A 161 12.02 5.75 8.07
C GLU A 161 10.82 4.91 8.55
N ILE A 162 9.63 5.17 8.02
CA ILE A 162 8.43 4.37 8.28
C ILE A 162 8.59 2.93 7.75
N ALA A 163 9.09 2.76 6.51
CA ALA A 163 9.32 1.43 5.94
C ALA A 163 10.31 0.61 6.77
N ARG A 164 11.39 1.21 7.25
CA ARG A 164 12.35 0.55 8.16
C ARG A 164 11.75 0.21 9.52
N ALA A 165 10.91 1.09 10.08
CA ALA A 165 10.19 0.81 11.32
C ALA A 165 9.24 -0.39 11.14
N ASN A 166 8.53 -0.46 10.02
CA ASN A 166 7.69 -1.61 9.66
C ASN A 166 8.51 -2.89 9.48
N ALA A 167 9.65 -2.81 8.80
CA ALA A 167 10.56 -3.95 8.65
C ALA A 167 11.03 -4.48 10.02
N ALA A 168 11.40 -3.59 10.94
CA ALA A 168 11.78 -3.96 12.30
C ALA A 168 10.61 -4.57 13.10
N ARG A 169 9.41 -3.98 13.01
CA ARG A 169 8.19 -4.49 13.65
C ARG A 169 7.89 -5.94 13.25
N HIS A 170 8.07 -6.27 11.97
CA HIS A 170 7.81 -7.60 11.41
C HIS A 170 9.05 -8.50 11.38
N GLN A 171 10.17 -8.10 11.99
CA GLN A 171 11.44 -8.85 12.05
C GLN A 171 12.02 -9.16 10.65
N LEU A 172 11.74 -8.28 9.66
CA LEU A 172 12.19 -8.40 8.27
C LEU A 172 13.31 -7.40 7.90
N GLN A 173 13.90 -6.69 8.87
CA GLN A 173 14.92 -5.65 8.65
C GLN A 173 16.18 -6.17 7.93
N HIS A 174 16.46 -7.47 7.99
CA HIS A 174 17.58 -8.11 7.30
C HIS A 174 17.20 -8.75 5.96
N ARG A 175 15.93 -8.61 5.57
CA ARG A 175 15.37 -9.23 4.39
C ARG A 175 15.12 -8.24 3.25
N VAL A 176 15.08 -6.93 3.56
CA VAL A 176 14.81 -5.87 2.59
C VAL A 176 15.94 -4.85 2.60
N HIS A 177 16.47 -4.57 1.42
CA HIS A 177 17.51 -3.55 1.18
C HIS A 177 16.86 -2.24 0.77
N PHE A 178 16.81 -1.28 1.69
CA PHE A 178 16.19 0.03 1.45
C PHE A 178 17.17 1.04 0.86
N HIS A 179 16.79 1.67 -0.27
CA HIS A 179 17.56 2.67 -0.98
C HIS A 179 16.79 4.00 -1.07
N GLN A 180 17.42 5.11 -0.73
CA GLN A 180 16.86 6.42 -1.03
C GLN A 180 17.19 6.75 -2.50
N SER A 181 16.18 6.79 -3.35
CA SER A 181 16.34 6.95 -4.79
C SER A 181 15.10 7.54 -5.45
N ASP A 182 15.30 8.34 -6.49
CA ASP A 182 14.24 8.72 -7.42
C ASP A 182 14.05 7.56 -8.42
N LEU A 183 12.95 6.85 -8.25
CA LEU A 183 12.63 5.59 -8.95
C LEU A 183 13.78 4.57 -8.84
N LEU A 184 14.39 4.19 -9.96
CA LEU A 184 15.49 3.22 -10.03
C LEU A 184 16.86 3.86 -10.26
N SER A 185 17.00 5.17 -10.02
CA SER A 185 18.28 5.87 -10.16
C SER A 185 19.35 5.26 -9.24
N GLY A 186 20.47 4.85 -9.83
CA GLY A 186 21.58 4.24 -9.08
C GLY A 186 21.39 2.76 -8.72
N ILE A 187 20.28 2.15 -9.14
CA ILE A 187 20.03 0.71 -8.99
C ILE A 187 20.80 -0.06 -10.08
N GLU A 188 21.27 -1.26 -9.74
CA GLU A 188 22.03 -2.14 -10.62
C GLU A 188 21.22 -2.52 -11.86
N LYS A 189 21.85 -2.38 -13.06
CA LYS A 189 21.21 -2.71 -14.33
C LYS A 189 21.24 -4.21 -14.60
N HIS A 190 20.21 -4.72 -15.25
CA HIS A 190 20.07 -6.13 -15.65
C HIS A 190 20.22 -7.14 -14.50
N ALA A 191 19.80 -6.74 -13.30
CA ALA A 191 20.03 -7.49 -12.08
C ALA A 191 18.77 -8.12 -11.48
N PHE A 192 17.58 -7.59 -11.82
CA PHE A 192 16.34 -7.97 -11.18
C PHE A 192 15.49 -8.90 -12.05
N ASP A 193 14.84 -9.83 -11.39
CA ASP A 193 13.84 -10.71 -12.00
C ASP A 193 12.45 -10.03 -12.01
N PHE A 194 12.20 -9.15 -11.03
CA PHE A 194 10.97 -8.37 -10.91
C PHE A 194 11.26 -6.91 -10.56
N VAL A 195 10.57 -6.01 -11.25
CA VAL A 195 10.37 -4.62 -10.84
C VAL A 195 8.88 -4.47 -10.51
N ILE A 196 8.58 -4.04 -9.29
CA ILE A 196 7.22 -3.94 -8.76
C ILE A 196 6.99 -2.49 -8.35
N SER A 197 5.79 -1.96 -8.52
CA SER A 197 5.47 -0.60 -8.08
C SER A 197 3.97 -0.40 -7.90
N ASN A 198 3.61 0.41 -6.92
CA ASN A 198 2.36 1.18 -6.91
C ASN A 198 2.75 2.66 -7.06
N PRO A 199 2.96 3.15 -8.29
CA PRO A 199 3.38 4.52 -8.52
C PRO A 199 2.21 5.49 -8.35
N PRO A 200 2.45 6.78 -8.10
CA PRO A 200 1.40 7.78 -8.26
C PRO A 200 0.90 7.77 -9.71
N TYR A 201 -0.42 7.79 -9.88
CA TYR A 201 -1.08 7.69 -11.19
C TYR A 201 -2.29 8.62 -11.33
N VAL A 202 -2.54 9.51 -10.38
CA VAL A 202 -3.64 10.46 -10.49
C VAL A 202 -3.17 11.72 -11.22
N GLY A 203 -3.89 12.11 -12.27
CA GLY A 203 -3.67 13.37 -12.98
C GLY A 203 -4.21 14.56 -12.21
N GLU A 204 -3.59 15.73 -12.35
CA GLU A 204 -4.07 16.97 -11.71
C GLU A 204 -5.50 17.33 -12.15
N SER A 205 -5.90 16.98 -13.38
CA SER A 205 -7.27 17.16 -13.87
C SER A 205 -8.30 16.30 -13.15
N GLU A 206 -7.88 15.23 -12.48
CA GLU A 206 -8.73 14.31 -11.73
C GLU A 206 -8.77 14.63 -10.23
N GLU A 207 -8.06 15.68 -9.76
CA GLU A 207 -7.94 16.01 -8.34
C GLU A 207 -9.30 16.11 -7.64
N ASP A 208 -10.31 16.66 -8.30
CA ASP A 208 -11.65 16.81 -7.72
C ASP A 208 -12.42 15.48 -7.55
N THR A 209 -11.98 14.42 -8.21
CA THR A 209 -12.56 13.08 -8.07
C THR A 209 -11.97 12.30 -6.89
N VAL A 210 -10.77 12.69 -6.44
CA VAL A 210 -10.08 12.05 -5.31
C VAL A 210 -10.75 12.44 -4.00
N GLN A 211 -10.91 11.50 -3.10
CA GLN A 211 -11.51 11.74 -1.78
C GLN A 211 -10.79 12.88 -1.06
N LEU A 212 -11.56 13.75 -0.42
CA LEU A 212 -11.05 14.96 0.24
C LEU A 212 -9.97 14.63 1.30
N GLU A 213 -10.13 13.55 2.05
CA GLU A 213 -9.16 13.13 3.06
C GLU A 213 -7.81 12.74 2.44
N VAL A 214 -7.80 12.07 1.28
CA VAL A 214 -6.59 11.74 0.53
C VAL A 214 -5.89 13.01 0.06
N ARG A 215 -6.63 13.91 -0.61
CA ARG A 215 -6.07 15.18 -1.12
C ARG A 215 -5.45 16.05 -0.03
N LYS A 216 -6.05 16.03 1.17
CA LYS A 216 -5.71 16.97 2.25
C LYS A 216 -4.63 16.44 3.19
N TYR A 217 -4.55 15.14 3.40
CA TYR A 217 -3.74 14.57 4.47
C TYR A 217 -2.69 13.58 4.01
N GLU A 218 -2.88 12.93 2.84
CA GLU A 218 -1.86 11.99 2.32
C GLU A 218 -0.79 12.72 1.50
N PRO A 219 0.43 12.18 1.38
CA PRO A 219 1.51 12.83 0.65
C PRO A 219 1.12 13.06 -0.81
N ARG A 220 1.15 14.31 -1.27
CA ARG A 220 0.74 14.65 -2.62
C ARG A 220 1.53 13.89 -3.69
N ASP A 221 2.85 13.78 -3.49
CA ASP A 221 3.75 13.09 -4.42
C ASP A 221 3.53 11.57 -4.48
N ALA A 222 2.82 10.99 -3.51
CA ALA A 222 2.45 9.58 -3.52
C ALA A 222 1.11 9.32 -4.23
N VAL A 223 0.35 10.37 -4.56
CA VAL A 223 -0.98 10.28 -5.19
C VAL A 223 -0.95 10.84 -6.61
N PHE A 224 -0.40 12.06 -6.78
CA PHE A 224 -0.45 12.80 -8.04
C PHE A 224 0.86 12.66 -8.79
N ALA A 225 0.75 12.25 -10.06
CA ALA A 225 1.90 12.05 -10.93
C ALA A 225 2.24 13.24 -11.82
N GLY A 226 1.39 14.27 -11.85
CA GLY A 226 1.51 15.42 -12.73
C GLY A 226 0.22 15.66 -13.53
N PRO A 227 0.25 16.44 -14.62
CA PRO A 227 -0.93 16.84 -15.37
C PRO A 227 -1.82 15.71 -15.89
N THR A 228 -1.23 14.60 -16.36
CA THR A 228 -1.97 13.51 -17.01
C THR A 228 -2.10 12.25 -16.16
N GLY A 229 -1.29 12.11 -15.09
CA GLY A 229 -1.21 10.88 -14.29
C GLY A 229 -0.21 9.85 -14.82
N LEU A 230 0.44 10.10 -15.96
CA LEU A 230 1.39 9.19 -16.60
C LEU A 230 2.86 9.54 -16.31
N GLU A 231 3.15 10.74 -15.84
CA GLU A 231 4.49 11.31 -15.81
C GLU A 231 5.49 10.47 -15.02
N VAL A 232 5.07 9.83 -13.96
CA VAL A 232 5.91 8.93 -13.18
C VAL A 232 6.07 7.58 -13.89
N ILE A 233 5.00 7.05 -14.45
CA ILE A 233 4.98 5.78 -15.18
C ILE A 233 5.85 5.85 -16.44
N GLU A 234 5.79 6.95 -17.19
CA GLU A 234 6.64 7.19 -18.38
C GLU A 234 8.13 7.19 -18.05
N ARG A 235 8.50 7.63 -16.83
CA ARG A 235 9.88 7.58 -16.34
C ARG A 235 10.25 6.20 -15.78
N LEU A 236 9.30 5.50 -15.18
CA LEU A 236 9.53 4.21 -14.54
C LEU A 236 9.75 3.09 -15.57
N ILE A 237 8.93 3.01 -16.62
CA ILE A 237 8.99 1.94 -17.64
C ILE A 237 10.39 1.79 -18.26
N PRO A 238 11.06 2.84 -18.79
CA PRO A 238 12.39 2.70 -19.34
C PRO A 238 13.44 2.34 -18.28
N GLN A 239 13.35 2.85 -17.05
CA GLN A 239 14.25 2.49 -15.96
C GLN A 239 14.05 1.02 -15.54
N ALA A 240 12.79 0.55 -15.47
CA ALA A 240 12.48 -0.86 -15.20
C ALA A 240 13.08 -1.77 -16.28
N ARG A 241 13.00 -1.38 -17.55
CA ARG A 241 13.63 -2.14 -18.66
C ARG A 241 15.15 -2.24 -18.50
N GLU A 242 15.81 -1.21 -17.99
CA GLU A 242 17.25 -1.27 -17.72
C GLU A 242 17.58 -2.13 -16.49
N ALA A 243 16.79 -2.05 -15.43
CA ALA A 243 17.03 -2.78 -14.19
C ALA A 243 16.75 -4.29 -14.31
N LEU A 244 15.75 -4.67 -15.10
CA LEU A 244 15.34 -6.06 -15.29
C LEU A 244 16.37 -6.85 -16.11
N LYS A 245 16.51 -8.14 -15.79
CA LYS A 245 17.12 -9.15 -16.66
C LYS A 245 16.26 -9.34 -17.91
N SER A 246 16.83 -9.89 -19.01
CA SER A 246 16.02 -10.38 -20.12
C SER A 246 15.04 -11.45 -19.63
N GLY A 247 13.77 -11.34 -20.01
CA GLY A 247 12.68 -12.20 -19.52
C GLY A 247 12.17 -11.86 -18.12
N GLY A 248 12.68 -10.82 -17.47
CA GLY A 248 12.18 -10.34 -16.17
C GLY A 248 10.85 -9.60 -16.30
N TRP A 249 10.15 -9.41 -15.19
CA TRP A 249 8.79 -8.93 -15.13
C TRP A 249 8.68 -7.53 -14.52
N LEU A 250 7.93 -6.65 -15.16
CA LEU A 250 7.37 -5.44 -14.58
C LEU A 250 5.94 -5.75 -14.10
N VAL A 251 5.64 -5.45 -12.85
CA VAL A 251 4.30 -5.56 -12.25
C VAL A 251 3.96 -4.24 -11.60
N MET A 252 2.89 -3.60 -12.02
CA MET A 252 2.60 -2.23 -11.61
C MET A 252 1.10 -2.02 -11.40
N GLU A 253 0.74 -1.37 -10.28
CA GLU A 253 -0.62 -0.88 -10.08
C GLU A 253 -0.88 0.30 -11.01
N ILE A 254 -2.10 0.36 -11.55
CA ILE A 254 -2.57 1.43 -12.43
C ILE A 254 -4.01 1.83 -12.09
N SER A 255 -4.41 3.03 -12.51
CA SER A 255 -5.81 3.42 -12.56
C SER A 255 -6.47 2.91 -13.85
N GLY A 256 -7.76 2.59 -13.78
CA GLY A 256 -8.55 2.27 -14.97
C GLY A 256 -8.61 3.40 -16.00
N THR A 257 -8.45 4.66 -15.56
CA THR A 257 -8.49 5.85 -16.43
C THR A 257 -7.28 5.97 -17.37
N ILE A 258 -6.13 5.36 -17.01
CA ILE A 258 -4.89 5.42 -17.78
C ILE A 258 -4.48 4.08 -18.38
N ALA A 259 -5.30 3.04 -18.25
CA ALA A 259 -4.95 1.68 -18.64
C ALA A 259 -4.56 1.54 -20.12
N ASP A 260 -5.30 2.18 -21.03
CA ASP A 260 -5.02 2.13 -22.46
C ASP A 260 -3.69 2.81 -22.79
N GLN A 261 -3.41 3.97 -22.20
CA GLN A 261 -2.15 4.69 -22.41
C GLN A 261 -0.95 3.91 -21.86
N VAL A 262 -1.10 3.26 -20.68
CA VAL A 262 -0.05 2.41 -20.12
C VAL A 262 0.21 1.21 -21.04
N GLN A 263 -0.82 0.61 -21.63
CA GLN A 263 -0.66 -0.47 -22.60
C GLN A 263 0.10 -0.01 -23.87
N GLU A 264 -0.14 1.22 -24.34
CA GLU A 264 0.61 1.82 -25.44
C GLU A 264 2.09 2.00 -25.09
N LEU A 265 2.43 2.45 -23.88
CA LEU A 265 3.80 2.58 -23.39
C LEU A 265 4.55 1.23 -23.31
N LEU A 266 3.83 0.13 -23.26
CA LEU A 266 4.38 -1.22 -23.14
C LEU A 266 4.37 -1.99 -24.48
N THR A 267 4.15 -1.33 -25.62
CA THR A 267 4.04 -1.96 -26.96
C THR A 267 5.28 -2.83 -27.31
N ASP A 268 6.48 -2.43 -26.87
CA ASP A 268 7.74 -3.17 -27.09
C ASP A 268 8.03 -4.23 -26.01
N TRP A 269 7.07 -4.51 -25.13
CA TRP A 269 7.20 -5.53 -24.11
C TRP A 269 6.45 -6.80 -24.53
N GLN A 270 6.81 -7.94 -23.93
CA GLN A 270 6.16 -9.23 -24.17
C GLN A 270 5.14 -9.53 -23.08
N ASP A 271 4.21 -10.42 -23.36
CA ASP A 271 3.26 -10.98 -22.38
C ASP A 271 2.50 -9.88 -21.57
N VAL A 272 2.18 -8.74 -22.23
CA VAL A 272 1.46 -7.63 -21.58
C VAL A 272 0.04 -8.06 -21.24
N GLN A 273 -0.33 -8.01 -19.97
CA GLN A 273 -1.66 -8.34 -19.46
C GLN A 273 -2.10 -7.30 -18.43
N ILE A 274 -3.38 -6.97 -18.44
CA ILE A 274 -4.00 -6.12 -17.42
C ILE A 274 -5.02 -6.96 -16.65
N THR A 275 -4.88 -7.00 -15.34
CA THR A 275 -5.79 -7.68 -14.41
C THR A 275 -6.74 -6.67 -13.79
N ASN A 276 -8.02 -7.00 -13.78
CA ASN A 276 -9.05 -6.20 -13.14
C ASN A 276 -9.20 -6.59 -11.66
N ASP A 277 -9.62 -5.62 -10.85
CA ASP A 277 -10.08 -5.88 -9.49
C ASP A 277 -11.46 -6.57 -9.47
N LEU A 278 -11.98 -6.83 -8.26
CA LEU A 278 -13.30 -7.47 -8.07
C LEU A 278 -14.47 -6.63 -8.59
N GLN A 279 -14.27 -5.35 -8.90
CA GLN A 279 -15.26 -4.46 -9.50
C GLN A 279 -15.13 -4.40 -11.03
N SER A 280 -14.26 -5.23 -11.62
CA SER A 280 -13.93 -5.25 -13.05
C SER A 280 -13.25 -3.97 -13.54
N ILE A 281 -12.54 -3.26 -12.67
CA ILE A 281 -11.75 -2.07 -12.99
C ILE A 281 -10.29 -2.51 -13.21
N PRO A 282 -9.63 -2.10 -14.32
CA PRO A 282 -8.21 -2.33 -14.54
C PRO A 282 -7.38 -1.87 -13.34
N ARG A 283 -6.54 -2.77 -12.79
CA ARG A 283 -5.83 -2.49 -11.54
C ARG A 283 -4.34 -2.81 -11.60
N VAL A 284 -3.95 -3.89 -12.22
CA VAL A 284 -2.54 -4.30 -12.29
C VAL A 284 -2.16 -4.60 -13.74
N VAL A 285 -1.10 -3.98 -14.22
CA VAL A 285 -0.45 -4.35 -15.47
C VAL A 285 0.78 -5.21 -15.17
N VAL A 286 0.93 -6.27 -15.94
CA VAL A 286 2.13 -7.09 -15.96
C VAL A 286 2.70 -7.11 -17.37
N ALA A 287 4.01 -7.00 -17.49
CA ALA A 287 4.72 -7.03 -18.76
C ALA A 287 6.08 -7.71 -18.59
N ARG A 288 6.51 -8.43 -19.61
CA ARG A 288 7.77 -9.15 -19.61
C ARG A 288 8.78 -8.42 -20.47
N ARG A 289 9.99 -8.19 -19.95
CA ARG A 289 11.10 -7.63 -20.72
C ARG A 289 11.51 -8.60 -21.84
N PRO A 290 11.67 -8.13 -23.10
CA PRO A 290 12.23 -8.92 -24.22
C PRO A 290 13.64 -9.43 -23.94
#